data_d02a47370ee8c413a2e96d4af62e65d9
#
_entry.id   d02a47370ee8c413a2e96d4af62e65d9
#
_cell.length_a   1.000
_cell.length_b   1.000
_cell.length_c   1.000
_cell.angle_alpha   90.00
_cell.angle_beta   90.00
_cell.angle_gamma   90.00
#
_symmetry.space_group_name_H-M   'P 1'
#
loop_
_entity.id
_entity.type
_entity.pdbx_description
1 polymer ?
#
loop_
_entity_poly.entity_id
_entity_poly.type
_entity_poly.pdbx_seq_one_letter_code
_entity_poly.pdbx_strand_id
1 'polypeptide(L)'
;MHTVLGHHSRVAYAEIHDDETAATAIGVLRRAVAWFAARGVTTQRVLSDNGSCYRSHAWRDACTELGIKPKRTRPYRPQTNGKIERFHRTLADGWAFQRLYSSESARRKALPAWLHGYNHHRPHTAIGKTPPISRLTNLAGQYN
;
A
#
# COMPACT_ATOMS: atom_id res chain seq x y z
N MET A 1 3.90 9.08 -5.64
CA MET A 1 3.92 8.20 -4.46
C MET A 1 3.31 6.85 -4.82
N HIS A 2 3.94 5.78 -4.39
CA HIS A 2 3.43 4.43 -4.57
C HIS A 2 3.00 3.86 -3.23
N THR A 3 1.78 3.35 -3.15
CA THR A 3 1.21 2.80 -1.92
C THR A 3 0.75 1.36 -2.13
N VAL A 4 0.94 0.54 -1.11
CA VAL A 4 0.45 -0.84 -1.08
C VAL A 4 -0.34 -1.01 0.22
N LEU A 5 -1.59 -1.42 0.09
CA LEU A 5 -2.50 -1.56 1.22
C LEU A 5 -2.97 -3.01 1.33
N GLY A 6 -2.85 -3.58 2.52
CA GLY A 6 -3.42 -4.90 2.79
C GLY A 6 -4.94 -4.84 2.75
N HIS A 7 -5.54 -5.68 1.91
CA HIS A 7 -6.99 -5.68 1.72
C HIS A 7 -7.74 -6.02 3.02
N HIS A 8 -7.26 -7.03 3.73
CA HIS A 8 -7.89 -7.47 4.97
C HIS A 8 -7.43 -6.66 6.18
N SER A 9 -6.13 -6.45 6.31
CA SER A 9 -5.54 -5.84 7.51
C SER A 9 -5.60 -4.32 7.50
N ARG A 10 -5.64 -3.69 6.34
CA ARG A 10 -5.44 -2.25 6.14
C ARG A 10 -4.03 -1.76 6.48
N VAL A 11 -3.08 -2.67 6.71
CA VAL A 11 -1.68 -2.30 6.89
C VAL A 11 -1.17 -1.66 5.61
N ALA A 12 -0.50 -0.54 5.73
CA ALA A 12 -0.07 0.26 4.60
C ALA A 12 1.45 0.32 4.50
N TYR A 13 1.93 0.25 3.26
CA TYR A 13 3.31 0.48 2.88
C TYR A 13 3.33 1.56 1.80
N ALA A 14 4.25 2.49 1.88
CA ALA A 14 4.31 3.56 0.89
C ALA A 14 5.76 4.01 0.66
N GLU A 15 6.05 4.42 -0.58
CA GLU A 15 7.31 5.04 -0.96
C GLU A 15 7.03 6.27 -1.82
N ILE A 16 7.87 7.28 -1.69
CA ILE A 16 7.80 8.48 -2.52
C ILE A 16 8.85 8.37 -3.62
N HIS A 17 8.40 8.49 -4.87
CA HIS A 17 9.25 8.50 -6.05
C HIS A 17 8.83 9.63 -6.97
N ASP A 18 9.75 10.12 -7.78
CA ASP A 18 9.50 11.23 -8.69
C ASP A 18 8.85 10.78 -10.00
N ASP A 19 8.78 9.48 -10.25
CA ASP A 19 8.19 8.93 -11.47
C ASP A 19 7.23 7.77 -11.16
N GLU A 20 6.47 7.37 -12.17
CA GLU A 20 5.53 6.25 -12.11
C GLU A 20 5.81 5.22 -13.20
N THR A 21 7.09 5.02 -13.53
CA THR A 21 7.49 4.03 -14.53
C THR A 21 7.26 2.61 -14.02
N ALA A 22 7.22 1.66 -14.95
CA ALA A 22 7.09 0.24 -14.59
C ALA A 22 8.26 -0.22 -13.71
N ALA A 23 9.47 0.22 -14.00
CA ALA A 23 10.65 -0.15 -13.21
C ALA A 23 10.52 0.31 -11.76
N THR A 24 10.06 1.54 -11.53
CA THR A 24 9.84 2.07 -10.18
C THR A 24 8.72 1.31 -9.46
N ALA A 25 7.62 1.06 -10.14
CA ALA A 25 6.49 0.32 -9.56
C ALA A 25 6.90 -1.11 -9.17
N ILE A 26 7.69 -1.78 -10.00
CA ILE A 26 8.21 -3.11 -9.72
C ILE A 26 9.12 -3.11 -8.49
N GLY A 27 10.02 -2.12 -8.39
CA GLY A 27 10.88 -1.96 -7.22
C GLY A 27 10.08 -1.79 -5.94
N VAL A 28 9.05 -0.96 -5.96
CA VAL A 28 8.15 -0.77 -4.82
C VAL A 28 7.45 -2.08 -4.47
N LEU A 29 6.94 -2.80 -5.45
CA LEU A 29 6.27 -4.08 -5.22
C LEU A 29 7.21 -5.08 -4.54
N ARG A 30 8.43 -5.23 -5.03
CA ARG A 30 9.41 -6.16 -4.45
C ARG A 30 9.71 -5.81 -2.99
N ARG A 31 9.91 -4.55 -2.68
CA ARG A 31 10.18 -4.10 -1.31
C ARG A 31 8.94 -4.24 -0.42
N ALA A 32 7.77 -3.94 -0.94
CA ALA A 32 6.52 -4.11 -0.21
C ALA A 32 6.27 -5.58 0.14
N VAL A 33 6.45 -6.48 -0.82
CA VAL A 33 6.28 -7.93 -0.59
C VAL A 33 7.24 -8.42 0.50
N ALA A 34 8.51 -7.99 0.46
CA ALA A 34 9.48 -8.32 1.48
C ALA A 34 9.11 -7.75 2.84
N TRP A 35 8.61 -6.51 2.87
CA TRP A 35 8.18 -5.84 4.10
C TRP A 35 7.00 -6.58 4.74
N PHE A 36 6.00 -6.97 3.95
CA PHE A 36 4.87 -7.76 4.44
C PHE A 36 5.32 -9.17 4.87
N ALA A 37 6.22 -9.81 4.12
CA ALA A 37 6.73 -11.14 4.47
C ALA A 37 7.46 -11.12 5.82
N ALA A 38 8.22 -10.07 6.11
CA ALA A 38 8.88 -9.92 7.40
C ALA A 38 7.88 -9.82 8.56
N ARG A 39 6.63 -9.52 8.28
CA ARG A 39 5.53 -9.44 9.25
C ARG A 39 4.59 -10.64 9.19
N GLY A 40 5.00 -11.70 8.51
CA GLY A 40 4.25 -12.95 8.44
C GLY A 40 3.16 -12.98 7.38
N VAL A 41 3.16 -12.03 6.45
CA VAL A 41 2.15 -11.96 5.40
C VAL A 41 2.73 -12.46 4.08
N THR A 42 2.07 -13.45 3.48
CA THR A 42 2.40 -13.92 2.13
C THR A 42 1.46 -13.24 1.14
N THR A 43 2.02 -12.51 0.19
CA THR A 43 1.24 -11.83 -0.83
C THR A 43 0.92 -12.81 -1.96
N GLN A 44 -0.35 -13.04 -2.22
CA GLN A 44 -0.81 -13.95 -3.29
C GLN A 44 -1.32 -13.20 -4.51
N ARG A 45 -1.88 -12.01 -4.31
CA ARG A 45 -2.49 -11.22 -5.38
C ARG A 45 -2.19 -9.75 -5.15
N VAL A 46 -2.12 -9.00 -6.23
CA VAL A 46 -2.04 -7.55 -6.19
C VAL A 46 -3.08 -6.97 -7.14
N LEU A 47 -3.87 -6.03 -6.62
CA LEU A 47 -4.86 -5.29 -7.39
C LEU A 47 -4.31 -3.91 -7.69
N SER A 48 -4.29 -3.50 -8.94
CA SER A 48 -3.85 -2.18 -9.36
C SER A 48 -4.91 -1.49 -10.19
N ASP A 49 -4.73 -0.20 -10.44
CA ASP A 49 -5.54 0.49 -11.44
C ASP A 49 -5.05 0.12 -12.85
N ASN A 50 -5.60 0.76 -13.88
CA ASN A 50 -5.27 0.50 -15.28
C ASN A 50 -4.16 1.40 -15.81
N GLY A 51 -3.32 1.96 -14.94
CA GLY A 51 -2.17 2.76 -15.34
C GLY A 51 -1.23 1.98 -16.25
N SER A 52 -0.52 2.70 -17.13
CA SER A 52 0.32 2.08 -18.15
C SER A 52 1.41 1.17 -17.57
N CYS A 53 1.97 1.52 -16.40
CA CYS A 53 2.99 0.70 -15.76
C CYS A 53 2.46 -0.67 -15.34
N TYR A 54 1.19 -0.76 -14.93
CA TYR A 54 0.56 -2.02 -14.51
C TYR A 54 0.04 -2.86 -15.66
N ARG A 55 0.02 -2.29 -16.86
CA ARG A 55 -0.35 -3.00 -18.09
C ARG A 55 0.87 -3.55 -18.83
N SER A 56 2.07 -3.25 -18.37
CA SER A 56 3.31 -3.63 -19.02
C SER A 56 3.61 -5.12 -18.82
N HIS A 57 4.37 -5.67 -19.78
CA HIS A 57 4.88 -7.04 -19.65
C HIS A 57 5.85 -7.17 -18.49
N ALA A 58 6.66 -6.13 -18.25
CA ALA A 58 7.62 -6.11 -17.16
C ALA A 58 6.93 -6.26 -15.79
N TRP A 59 5.82 -5.57 -15.58
CA TRP A 59 5.03 -5.71 -14.36
C TRP A 59 4.50 -7.14 -14.20
N ARG A 60 3.93 -7.70 -15.25
CA ARG A 60 3.39 -9.07 -15.22
C ARG A 60 4.48 -10.09 -14.94
N ASP A 61 5.66 -9.92 -15.57
CA ASP A 61 6.78 -10.83 -15.38
C ASP A 61 7.30 -10.76 -13.94
N ALA A 62 7.38 -9.56 -13.36
CA ALA A 62 7.79 -9.39 -11.97
C ALA A 62 6.81 -10.04 -11.00
N CYS A 63 5.51 -9.91 -11.24
CA CYS A 63 4.49 -10.58 -10.42
C CYS A 63 4.62 -12.10 -10.52
N THR A 64 4.84 -12.63 -11.71
CA THR A 64 5.04 -14.07 -11.90
C THR A 64 6.28 -14.56 -11.15
N GLU A 65 7.38 -13.84 -11.22
CA GLU A 65 8.59 -14.15 -10.46
C GLU A 65 8.35 -14.21 -8.96
N LEU A 66 7.55 -13.29 -8.45
CA LEU A 66 7.22 -13.21 -7.03
C LEU A 66 6.13 -14.20 -6.60
N GLY A 67 5.56 -14.95 -7.53
CA GLY A 67 4.46 -15.85 -7.24
C GLY A 67 3.14 -15.14 -6.97
N ILE A 68 2.98 -13.93 -7.50
CA ILE A 68 1.83 -13.07 -7.25
C ILE A 68 0.96 -13.00 -8.51
N LYS A 69 -0.35 -13.09 -8.33
CA LYS A 69 -1.31 -12.97 -9.41
C LYS A 69 -1.72 -11.49 -9.55
N PRO A 70 -1.34 -10.82 -10.66
CA PRO A 70 -1.75 -9.44 -10.86
C PRO A 70 -3.19 -9.37 -11.36
N LYS A 71 -3.94 -8.38 -10.82
CA LYS A 71 -5.28 -8.05 -11.27
C LYS A 71 -5.39 -6.54 -11.41
N ARG A 72 -6.25 -6.08 -12.32
CA ARG A 72 -6.54 -4.68 -12.48
C ARG A 72 -8.01 -4.43 -12.17
N THR A 73 -8.33 -3.21 -11.70
CA THR A 73 -9.71 -2.83 -11.47
C THR A 73 -10.46 -2.81 -12.80
N ARG A 74 -11.71 -3.26 -12.75
CA ARG A 74 -12.58 -3.23 -13.93
C ARG A 74 -13.03 -1.79 -14.18
N PRO A 75 -13.10 -1.36 -15.45
CA PRO A 75 -13.68 -0.06 -15.78
C PRO A 75 -15.08 0.07 -15.18
N TYR A 76 -15.41 1.28 -14.73
CA TYR A 76 -16.72 1.60 -14.17
C TYR A 76 -17.07 0.82 -12.88
N ARG A 77 -16.06 0.30 -12.19
CA ARG A 77 -16.24 -0.36 -10.90
C ARG A 77 -15.34 0.28 -9.84
N PRO A 78 -15.60 1.54 -9.47
CA PRO A 78 -14.74 2.27 -8.54
C PRO A 78 -14.70 1.65 -7.14
N GLN A 79 -15.72 0.92 -6.72
CA GLN A 79 -15.75 0.29 -5.42
C GLN A 79 -14.61 -0.71 -5.20
N THR A 80 -14.02 -1.27 -6.25
CA THR A 80 -12.91 -2.21 -6.10
C THR A 80 -11.63 -1.53 -5.59
N ASN A 81 -11.52 -0.20 -5.73
CA ASN A 81 -10.42 0.59 -5.20
C ASN A 81 -10.80 1.43 -3.98
N GLY A 82 -12.00 1.24 -3.43
CA GLY A 82 -12.50 2.08 -2.35
C GLY A 82 -11.59 2.13 -1.12
N LYS A 83 -10.93 1.01 -0.81
CA LYS A 83 -10.04 0.95 0.36
C LYS A 83 -8.77 1.76 0.17
N ILE A 84 -8.17 1.69 -1.02
CA ILE A 84 -6.96 2.47 -1.31
C ILE A 84 -7.29 3.96 -1.43
N GLU A 85 -8.44 4.30 -1.98
CA GLU A 85 -8.89 5.69 -2.05
C GLU A 85 -9.10 6.28 -0.67
N ARG A 86 -9.70 5.52 0.24
CA ARG A 86 -9.89 5.93 1.63
C ARG A 86 -8.54 6.13 2.33
N PHE A 87 -7.59 5.23 2.08
CA PHE A 87 -6.25 5.36 2.63
C PHE A 87 -5.58 6.65 2.12
N HIS A 88 -5.67 6.93 0.81
CA HIS A 88 -5.09 8.14 0.24
C HIS A 88 -5.71 9.40 0.83
N ARG A 89 -7.00 9.40 1.08
CA ARG A 89 -7.68 10.52 1.74
C ARG A 89 -7.17 10.73 3.16
N THR A 90 -7.05 9.65 3.92
CA THR A 90 -6.49 9.69 5.27
C THR A 90 -5.05 10.19 5.27
N LEU A 91 -4.26 9.74 4.30
CA LEU A 91 -2.88 10.17 4.13
C LEU A 91 -2.79 11.68 3.82
N ALA A 92 -3.64 12.17 2.93
CA ALA A 92 -3.68 13.58 2.58
C ALA A 92 -3.99 14.43 3.82
N ASP A 93 -5.03 14.07 4.57
CA ASP A 93 -5.47 14.82 5.74
C ASP A 93 -4.48 14.72 6.91
N GLY A 94 -3.90 13.55 7.12
CA GLY A 94 -3.07 13.28 8.30
C GLY A 94 -1.58 13.57 8.11
N TRP A 95 -1.11 13.60 6.85
CA TRP A 95 0.31 13.80 6.57
C TRP A 95 0.55 14.96 5.62
N ALA A 96 -0.03 14.91 4.41
CA ALA A 96 0.36 15.84 3.35
C ALA A 96 -0.03 17.29 3.67
N PHE A 97 -1.19 17.48 4.30
CA PHE A 97 -1.75 18.83 4.52
C PHE A 97 -1.98 19.18 5.98
N GLN A 98 -1.60 18.30 6.91
CA GLN A 98 -1.88 18.52 8.33
C GLN A 98 -1.15 19.74 8.88
N ARG A 99 0.04 20.03 8.35
CA ARG A 99 0.87 21.16 8.79
C ARG A 99 1.73 21.67 7.65
N LEU A 100 2.26 22.88 7.83
CA LEU A 100 3.25 23.41 6.90
C LEU A 100 4.60 22.78 7.20
N TYR A 101 5.18 22.14 6.19
CA TYR A 101 6.54 21.62 6.28
C TYR A 101 7.53 22.67 5.78
N SER A 102 8.70 22.73 6.42
CA SER A 102 9.73 23.69 6.03
C SER A 102 10.29 23.44 4.63
N SER A 103 10.19 22.20 4.14
CA SER A 103 10.68 21.81 2.83
C SER A 103 10.03 20.50 2.39
N GLU A 104 10.17 20.16 1.12
CA GLU A 104 9.75 18.87 0.59
C GLU A 104 10.53 17.73 1.26
N SER A 105 11.80 17.95 1.57
CA SER A 105 12.61 16.97 2.30
C SER A 105 12.02 16.70 3.69
N ALA A 106 11.59 17.73 4.41
CA ALA A 106 10.97 17.58 5.72
C ALA A 106 9.64 16.80 5.61
N ARG A 107 8.84 17.10 4.58
CA ARG A 107 7.59 16.41 4.32
C ARG A 107 7.82 14.92 4.06
N ARG A 108 8.81 14.59 3.23
CA ARG A 108 9.16 13.19 2.93
C ARG A 108 9.67 12.45 4.17
N LYS A 109 10.45 13.12 5.01
CA LYS A 109 10.97 12.53 6.25
C LYS A 109 9.89 12.24 7.28
N ALA A 110 8.79 12.98 7.26
CA ALA A 110 7.67 12.77 8.17
C ALA A 110 6.84 11.53 7.81
N LEU A 111 6.90 11.04 6.58
CA LEU A 111 6.07 9.92 6.12
C LEU A 111 6.29 8.62 6.90
N PRO A 112 7.52 8.15 7.15
CA PRO A 112 7.71 6.89 7.89
C PRO A 112 7.08 6.91 9.28
N ALA A 113 7.23 8.02 10.01
CA ALA A 113 6.63 8.14 11.35
C ALA A 113 5.11 8.14 11.27
N TRP A 114 4.52 8.82 10.27
CA TRP A 114 3.08 8.84 10.07
C TRP A 114 2.56 7.43 9.72
N LEU A 115 3.25 6.70 8.83
CA LEU A 115 2.88 5.33 8.47
C LEU A 115 2.96 4.39 9.68
N HIS A 116 3.98 4.56 10.51
CA HIS A 116 4.08 3.77 11.74
C HIS A 116 2.87 4.03 12.64
N GLY A 117 2.49 5.30 12.83
CA GLY A 117 1.30 5.66 13.60
C GLY A 117 0.03 5.07 13.00
N TYR A 118 -0.13 5.16 11.69
CA TYR A 118 -1.27 4.58 10.99
C TYR A 118 -1.38 3.08 11.22
N ASN A 119 -0.28 2.36 11.05
CA ASN A 119 -0.28 0.90 11.12
C ASN A 119 -0.40 0.37 12.56
N HIS A 120 0.24 1.05 13.53
CA HIS A 120 0.40 0.51 14.89
C HIS A 120 -0.49 1.17 15.92
N HIS A 121 -0.95 2.41 15.70
CA HIS A 121 -1.63 3.18 16.74
C HIS A 121 -3.00 3.71 16.36
N ARG A 122 -3.27 3.89 15.08
CA ARG A 122 -4.54 4.47 14.64
C ARG A 122 -5.66 3.43 14.63
N PRO A 123 -6.71 3.58 15.43
CA PRO A 123 -7.86 2.68 15.38
C PRO A 123 -8.67 2.88 14.11
N HIS A 124 -9.18 1.79 13.54
CA HIS A 124 -10.00 1.81 12.32
C HIS A 124 -11.36 1.19 12.60
N THR A 125 -12.43 1.92 12.33
CA THR A 125 -13.80 1.44 12.56
C THR A 125 -14.12 0.21 11.71
N ALA A 126 -13.61 0.15 10.48
CA ALA A 126 -13.86 -0.97 9.56
C ALA A 126 -13.30 -2.30 10.05
N ILE A 127 -12.37 -2.28 11.00
CA ILE A 127 -11.72 -3.48 11.56
C ILE A 127 -11.82 -3.54 13.08
N GLY A 128 -12.94 -3.09 13.62
CA GLY A 128 -13.23 -3.21 15.05
C GLY A 128 -12.54 -2.17 15.92
N LYS A 129 -12.18 -1.01 15.36
CA LYS A 129 -11.51 0.10 16.06
C LYS A 129 -10.13 -0.29 16.59
N THR A 130 -9.45 -1.23 15.94
CA THR A 130 -8.09 -1.63 16.28
C THR A 130 -7.10 -1.11 15.23
N PRO A 131 -5.80 -0.99 15.58
CA PRO A 131 -4.79 -0.61 14.58
C PRO A 131 -4.63 -1.72 13.53
N PRO A 132 -4.30 -1.36 12.27
CA PRO A 132 -4.14 -2.34 11.21
C PRO A 132 -3.17 -3.48 11.53
N ILE A 133 -2.05 -3.20 12.17
CA ILE A 133 -1.02 -4.20 12.45
C ILE A 133 -1.56 -5.36 13.30
N SER A 134 -2.56 -5.12 14.15
CA SER A 134 -3.15 -6.16 14.99
C SER A 134 -3.78 -7.27 14.18
N ARG A 135 -4.18 -7.00 12.92
CA ARG A 135 -4.79 -7.98 12.04
C ARG A 135 -3.77 -8.98 11.46
N LEU A 136 -2.49 -8.66 11.49
CA LEU A 136 -1.43 -9.54 10.98
C LEU A 136 -1.05 -10.64 11.95
N THR A 137 -1.31 -10.45 13.25
CA THR A 137 -0.88 -11.39 14.31
C THR A 137 -1.95 -12.38 14.70
N ASN A 138 -3.17 -12.25 14.16
CA ASN A 138 -4.32 -12.96 14.69
C ASN A 138 -4.44 -14.40 14.24
N LEU A 139 -4.07 -14.71 13.00
CA LEU A 139 -4.32 -16.03 12.45
C LEU A 139 -3.14 -16.51 11.62
N ALA A 140 -2.62 -17.68 11.94
CA ALA A 140 -1.64 -18.35 11.11
C ALA A 140 -2.24 -18.65 9.72
N GLY A 141 -1.49 -18.34 8.65
CA GLY A 141 -1.93 -18.58 7.29
C GLY A 141 -2.90 -17.54 6.74
N GLN A 142 -3.12 -16.44 7.42
CA GLN A 142 -3.96 -15.36 6.92
C GLN A 142 -3.19 -14.51 5.90
N TYR A 143 -3.88 -14.12 4.81
CA TYR A 143 -3.29 -13.38 3.69
C TYR A 143 -4.00 -12.05 3.46
N ASN A 144 -3.26 -11.11 2.88
CA ASN A 144 -3.80 -9.82 2.42
C ASN A 144 -3.77 -9.69 0.91
#